data_61cccdc475383421080c255fd28cad15
#
_entry.id   61cccdc475383421080c255fd28cad15
#
_cell.length_a   1.000
_cell.length_b   1.000
_cell.length_c   1.000
_cell.angle_alpha   90.00
_cell.angle_beta   90.00
_cell.angle_gamma   90.00
#
_symmetry.space_group_name_H-M   'P 1'
#
loop_
_entity.id
_entity.type
_entity.pdbx_description
1 polymer ?
#
loop_
_entity_poly.entity_id
_entity_poly.type
_entity_poly.pdbx_seq_one_letter_code
_entity_poly.pdbx_strand_id
1 'polypeptide(L)'
;MKNAIFTNNNGPFRISEILKKVLPGQKLQGNMEDKLIEGVSTIKNASSKEITYLSNKNYLNGVSNIRAAACLITLDLIDVLPENVLPIVVENPEYTIIDIMNLFYKDLDLSLIHI
;
A
#
# COMPACT_ATOMS: atom_id res chain seq x y z
N MET A 1 -6.37 -4.25 -19.33
CA MET A 1 -6.79 -5.62 -19.18
C MET A 1 -6.38 -6.18 -17.84
N LYS A 2 -7.24 -6.93 -17.23
CA LYS A 2 -6.98 -7.45 -15.88
C LYS A 2 -6.09 -8.67 -15.89
N ASN A 3 -5.19 -8.70 -14.95
CA ASN A 3 -4.40 -9.88 -14.67
C ASN A 3 -5.32 -10.94 -14.05
N ALA A 4 -5.25 -12.17 -14.55
CA ALA A 4 -6.09 -13.26 -14.06
C ALA A 4 -5.91 -13.53 -12.56
N ILE A 5 -4.70 -13.32 -12.03
CA ILE A 5 -4.40 -13.54 -10.62
C ILE A 5 -5.19 -12.59 -9.71
N PHE A 6 -5.49 -11.38 -10.19
CA PHE A 6 -6.10 -10.33 -9.37
C PHE A 6 -7.54 -10.01 -9.76
N THR A 7 -8.26 -11.00 -10.30
CA THR A 7 -9.64 -10.77 -10.73
C THR A 7 -10.63 -10.66 -9.57
N ASN A 8 -10.28 -11.21 -8.39
CA ASN A 8 -11.17 -11.27 -7.24
C ASN A 8 -10.81 -10.21 -6.21
N ASN A 9 -10.84 -8.95 -6.62
CA ASN A 9 -10.56 -7.84 -5.73
C ASN A 9 -11.77 -7.59 -4.85
N ASN A 10 -11.60 -7.72 -3.53
CA ASN A 10 -12.66 -7.54 -2.55
C ASN A 10 -12.87 -6.08 -2.13
N GLY A 11 -11.99 -5.20 -2.60
CA GLY A 11 -12.11 -3.79 -2.31
C GLY A 11 -13.21 -3.12 -3.12
N PRO A 12 -13.25 -1.80 -3.07
CA PRO A 12 -12.31 -0.91 -2.40
C PRO A 12 -12.48 -0.89 -0.88
N PHE A 13 -11.42 -0.49 -0.19
CA PHE A 13 -11.44 -0.29 1.27
C PHE A 13 -10.93 1.11 1.60
N ARG A 14 -11.48 1.71 2.65
CA ARG A 14 -10.92 2.95 3.17
C ARG A 14 -9.64 2.67 3.95
N ILE A 15 -8.75 3.65 4.02
CA ILE A 15 -7.52 3.50 4.79
C ILE A 15 -7.82 3.12 6.23
N SER A 16 -8.84 3.74 6.83
CA SER A 16 -9.24 3.40 8.20
C SER A 16 -9.63 1.94 8.37
N GLU A 17 -10.31 1.38 7.37
CA GLU A 17 -10.68 -0.05 7.40
C GLU A 17 -9.45 -0.94 7.31
N ILE A 18 -8.50 -0.58 6.44
CA ILE A 18 -7.26 -1.33 6.27
C ILE A 18 -6.46 -1.32 7.57
N LEU A 19 -6.30 -0.15 8.17
CA LEU A 19 -5.56 -0.02 9.43
C LEU A 19 -6.21 -0.83 10.54
N LYS A 20 -7.53 -0.79 10.63
CA LYS A 20 -8.26 -1.52 11.67
C LYS A 20 -8.03 -3.03 11.56
N LYS A 21 -7.96 -3.56 10.35
CA LYS A 21 -7.83 -5.00 10.12
C LYS A 21 -6.39 -5.48 10.12
N VAL A 22 -5.47 -4.67 9.62
CA VAL A 22 -4.08 -5.08 9.41
C VAL A 22 -3.16 -4.53 10.50
N LEU A 23 -3.42 -3.31 10.94
CA LEU A 23 -2.60 -2.61 11.93
C LEU A 23 -3.50 -2.05 13.05
N PRO A 24 -4.12 -2.91 13.85
CA PRO A 24 -5.18 -2.48 14.78
C PRO A 24 -4.76 -1.45 15.82
N GLY A 25 -3.46 -1.34 16.11
CA GLY A 25 -2.98 -0.32 17.04
C GLY A 25 -2.72 1.03 16.42
N GLN A 26 -2.84 1.14 15.10
CA GLN A 26 -2.50 2.35 14.37
C GLN A 26 -3.77 3.03 13.83
N LYS A 27 -3.86 4.33 14.00
CA LYS A 27 -5.04 5.10 13.58
C LYS A 27 -4.62 6.25 12.69
N LEU A 28 -5.54 6.70 11.83
CA LEU A 28 -5.34 7.90 11.07
C LEU A 28 -5.21 9.11 11.99
N GLN A 29 -4.28 9.99 11.66
CA GLN A 29 -4.18 11.30 12.33
C GLN A 29 -5.42 12.13 11.98
N GLY A 30 -5.82 13.02 12.87
CA GLY A 30 -7.03 13.78 12.71
C GLY A 30 -7.11 14.63 11.44
N ASN A 31 -5.95 15.05 10.93
CA ASN A 31 -5.89 15.89 9.73
C ASN A 31 -5.61 15.10 8.46
N MET A 32 -5.55 13.79 8.52
CA MET A 32 -5.29 12.95 7.37
C MET A 32 -6.60 12.53 6.71
N GLU A 33 -6.59 12.55 5.38
CA GLU A 33 -7.76 12.14 4.62
C GLU A 33 -7.91 10.61 4.64
N ASP A 34 -9.13 10.14 4.88
CA ASP A 34 -9.46 8.71 4.87
C ASP A 34 -9.78 8.28 3.45
N LYS A 35 -8.75 8.12 2.64
CA LYS A 35 -8.87 7.83 1.22
C LYS A 35 -9.42 6.43 0.96
N LEU A 36 -10.09 6.30 -0.17
CA LEU A 36 -10.57 5.01 -0.66
C LEU A 36 -9.47 4.36 -1.48
N ILE A 37 -9.10 3.13 -1.11
CA ILE A 37 -8.02 2.38 -1.75
C ILE A 37 -8.62 1.31 -2.63
N GLU A 38 -8.28 1.33 -3.92
CA GLU A 38 -8.84 0.39 -4.89
C GLU A 38 -8.01 -0.87 -5.07
N GLY A 39 -6.77 -0.86 -4.68
CA GLY A 39 -5.91 -2.01 -4.85
C GLY A 39 -4.50 -1.75 -4.35
N VAL A 40 -3.61 -2.71 -4.63
CA VAL A 40 -2.21 -2.69 -4.21
C VAL A 40 -1.32 -2.72 -5.45
N SER A 41 -0.28 -1.91 -5.46
CA SER A 41 0.69 -1.89 -6.55
C SER A 41 2.09 -1.61 -6.02
N THR A 42 3.09 -1.88 -6.87
CA THR A 42 4.48 -1.51 -6.54
C THR A 42 4.63 0.01 -6.61
N ILE A 43 5.68 0.51 -5.96
CA ILE A 43 5.95 1.96 -5.94
C ILE A 43 6.09 2.55 -7.35
N LYS A 44 6.58 1.75 -8.27
CA LYS A 44 6.80 2.17 -9.65
C LYS A 44 5.50 2.30 -10.44
N ASN A 45 4.52 1.45 -10.15
CA ASN A 45 3.31 1.33 -10.96
C ASN A 45 2.04 1.83 -10.28
N ALA A 46 2.14 2.25 -9.02
CA ALA A 46 0.96 2.66 -8.27
C ALA A 46 0.28 3.88 -8.88
N SER A 47 -1.04 3.87 -8.87
CA SER A 47 -1.86 5.03 -9.21
C SER A 47 -2.26 5.77 -7.95
N SER A 48 -2.88 6.93 -8.11
CA SER A 48 -3.35 7.74 -6.99
C SER A 48 -4.46 7.09 -6.16
N LYS A 49 -4.97 5.95 -6.61
CA LYS A 49 -6.04 5.21 -5.92
C LYS A 49 -5.56 3.90 -5.30
N GLU A 50 -4.27 3.67 -5.29
CA GLU A 50 -3.71 2.42 -4.80
C GLU A 50 -2.78 2.66 -3.62
N ILE A 51 -2.60 1.59 -2.82
CA ILE A 51 -1.64 1.61 -1.73
C ILE A 51 -0.37 0.89 -2.20
N THR A 52 0.78 1.41 -1.79
CA THR A 52 2.06 0.83 -2.13
C THR A 52 2.94 0.74 -0.89
N TYR A 53 4.19 0.35 -1.07
CA TYR A 53 5.14 0.25 0.03
C TYR A 53 6.54 0.60 -0.43
N LEU A 54 7.37 1.04 0.50
CA LEU A 54 8.76 1.37 0.24
C LEU A 54 9.59 0.99 1.47
N SER A 55 10.46 0.00 1.31
CA SER A 55 11.34 -0.44 2.39
C SER A 55 12.81 -0.12 2.14
N ASN A 56 13.15 0.32 0.92
CA ASN A 56 14.52 0.55 0.53
C ASN A 56 14.58 1.60 -0.58
N LYS A 57 15.49 2.55 -0.46
CA LYS A 57 15.67 3.61 -1.45
C LYS A 57 15.97 3.07 -2.85
N ASN A 58 16.57 1.88 -2.94
CA ASN A 58 16.90 1.29 -4.25
C ASN A 58 15.66 1.04 -5.10
N TYR A 59 14.51 0.87 -4.49
CA TYR A 59 13.26 0.69 -5.23
C TYR A 59 12.82 1.97 -5.95
N LEU A 60 13.44 3.10 -5.65
CA LEU A 60 13.15 4.37 -6.33
C LEU A 60 13.95 4.56 -7.62
N ASN A 61 14.87 3.67 -7.92
CA ASN A 61 15.65 3.77 -9.14
C ASN A 61 14.73 3.69 -10.36
N GLY A 62 14.81 4.70 -11.21
CA GLY A 62 13.95 4.79 -12.39
C GLY A 62 12.56 5.33 -12.12
N VAL A 63 12.26 5.69 -10.88
CA VAL A 63 10.96 6.28 -10.52
C VAL A 63 11.11 7.80 -10.50
N SER A 64 10.47 8.48 -11.45
CA SER A 64 10.54 9.94 -11.51
C SER A 64 9.49 10.61 -10.62
N ASN A 65 8.33 9.98 -10.46
CA ASN A 65 7.25 10.47 -9.60
C ASN A 65 6.64 9.33 -8.82
N ILE A 66 6.48 9.54 -7.52
CA ILE A 66 5.78 8.59 -6.68
C ILE A 66 4.31 8.97 -6.69
N ARG A 67 3.46 8.03 -7.08
CA ARG A 67 2.01 8.19 -7.05
C ARG A 67 1.43 7.07 -6.21
N ALA A 68 0.57 7.42 -5.27
CA ALA A 68 -0.18 6.45 -4.50
C ALA A 68 -1.17 7.22 -3.63
N ALA A 69 -2.22 6.55 -3.20
CA ALA A 69 -3.10 7.11 -2.17
C ALA A 69 -2.38 7.07 -0.83
N ALA A 70 -1.67 5.98 -0.56
CA ALA A 70 -0.92 5.78 0.67
C ALA A 70 0.30 4.91 0.41
N CYS A 71 1.29 5.01 1.27
CA CYS A 71 2.51 4.23 1.17
C CYS A 71 2.95 3.73 2.54
N LEU A 72 3.10 2.42 2.66
CA LEU A 72 3.73 1.82 3.84
C LEU A 72 5.22 2.11 3.76
N ILE A 73 5.79 2.68 4.80
CA ILE A 73 7.15 3.17 4.74
C ILE A 73 7.81 3.10 6.11
N THR A 74 9.11 2.94 6.13
CA THR A 74 9.87 3.05 7.37
C THR A 74 10.08 4.53 7.69
N LEU A 75 10.27 4.84 8.97
CA LEU A 75 10.38 6.24 9.41
C LEU A 75 11.55 6.97 8.74
N ASP A 76 12.64 6.28 8.52
CA ASP A 76 13.84 6.88 7.92
C ASP A 76 13.65 7.28 6.46
N LEU A 77 12.63 6.76 5.79
CA LEU A 77 12.37 7.06 4.38
C LEU A 77 11.18 8.01 4.17
N ILE A 78 10.57 8.46 5.25
CA ILE A 78 9.32 9.23 5.14
C ILE A 78 9.47 10.51 4.30
N ASP A 79 10.66 11.11 4.31
CA ASP A 79 10.90 12.37 3.61
C ASP A 79 10.93 12.23 2.09
N VAL A 80 11.03 11.02 1.56
CA VAL A 80 11.04 10.83 0.11
C VAL A 80 9.64 10.88 -0.50
N LEU A 81 8.59 10.83 0.31
CA LEU A 81 7.22 10.85 -0.18
C LEU A 81 6.74 12.26 -0.47
N PRO A 82 6.04 12.47 -1.59
CA PRO A 82 5.39 13.75 -1.85
C PRO A 82 4.19 13.96 -0.91
N GLU A 83 3.73 15.20 -0.82
CA GLU A 83 2.66 15.57 0.10
C GLU A 83 1.33 14.87 -0.18
N ASN A 84 1.09 14.53 -1.44
CA ASN A 84 -0.17 13.90 -1.83
C ASN A 84 -0.23 12.40 -1.54
N VAL A 85 0.85 11.82 -1.06
CA VAL A 85 0.89 10.41 -0.67
C VAL A 85 0.87 10.31 0.84
N LEU A 86 -0.13 9.63 1.39
CA LEU A 86 -0.26 9.45 2.83
C LEU A 86 0.77 8.44 3.34
N PRO A 87 1.69 8.83 4.22
CA PRO A 87 2.65 7.87 4.76
C PRO A 87 2.00 7.05 5.88
N ILE A 88 2.23 5.75 5.86
CA ILE A 88 1.86 4.84 6.94
C ILE A 88 3.15 4.21 7.43
N VAL A 89 3.64 4.70 8.56
CA VAL A 89 4.95 4.27 9.08
C VAL A 89 4.82 2.91 9.75
N VAL A 90 5.59 1.94 9.28
CA VAL A 90 5.63 0.59 9.81
C VAL A 90 7.08 0.12 9.89
N GLU A 91 7.33 -0.92 10.67
CA GLU A 91 8.69 -1.45 10.78
C GLU A 91 9.07 -2.28 9.57
N ASN A 92 8.14 -3.06 9.05
CA ASN A 92 8.39 -3.98 7.93
C ASN A 92 7.33 -3.81 6.84
N PRO A 93 7.50 -2.80 5.96
CA PRO A 93 6.52 -2.57 4.90
C PRO A 93 6.26 -3.79 4.03
N GLU A 94 7.29 -4.60 3.78
CA GLU A 94 7.15 -5.79 2.93
C GLU A 94 6.23 -6.85 3.55
N TYR A 95 6.26 -7.01 4.86
CA TYR A 95 5.37 -7.95 5.53
C TYR A 95 3.96 -7.39 5.65
N THR A 96 3.87 -6.11 5.98
CA THR A 96 2.57 -5.48 6.14
C THR A 96 1.79 -5.45 4.83
N ILE A 97 2.48 -5.22 3.71
CA ILE A 97 1.79 -5.19 2.41
C ILE A 97 1.20 -6.56 2.05
N ILE A 98 1.83 -7.65 2.49
CA ILE A 98 1.28 -8.99 2.27
C ILE A 98 -0.06 -9.14 2.99
N ASP A 99 -0.17 -8.65 4.22
CA ASP A 99 -1.43 -8.70 4.95
C ASP A 99 -2.51 -7.87 4.24
N ILE A 100 -2.13 -6.74 3.69
CA ILE A 100 -3.05 -5.90 2.93
C ILE A 100 -3.47 -6.58 1.63
N MET A 101 -2.53 -7.24 0.95
CA MET A 101 -2.85 -8.00 -0.25
C MET A 101 -3.85 -9.11 0.04
N ASN A 102 -3.71 -9.77 1.18
CA ASN A 102 -4.68 -10.78 1.60
C ASN A 102 -6.07 -10.20 1.81
N LEU A 103 -6.14 -8.97 2.28
CA LEU A 103 -7.41 -8.31 2.48
C LEU A 103 -8.12 -8.03 1.14
N PHE A 104 -7.37 -7.53 0.15
CA PHE A 104 -7.92 -7.20 -1.16
C PHE A 104 -8.16 -8.42 -2.03
N TYR A 105 -7.28 -9.41 -1.96
CA TYR A 105 -7.28 -10.54 -2.88
C TYR A 105 -7.42 -11.83 -2.09
N LYS A 106 -8.57 -11.94 -1.44
CA LYS A 106 -8.84 -12.98 -0.45
C LYS A 106 -8.66 -14.39 -0.97
N ASP A 107 -8.99 -14.62 -2.24
CA ASP A 107 -8.88 -15.93 -2.86
C ASP A 107 -7.56 -16.16 -3.58
N LEU A 108 -6.61 -15.25 -3.38
CA LEU A 108 -5.32 -15.33 -4.02
C LEU A 108 -4.50 -16.46 -3.41
N ASP A 109 -3.94 -17.29 -4.29
CA ASP A 109 -3.00 -18.33 -3.86
C ASP A 109 -1.63 -17.68 -3.67
N LEU A 110 -1.23 -17.51 -2.43
CA LEU A 110 0.01 -16.83 -2.10
C LEU A 110 1.25 -17.59 -2.59
N SER A 111 1.14 -18.88 -2.88
CA SER A 111 2.26 -19.63 -3.42
C SER A 111 2.65 -19.16 -4.82
N LEU A 112 1.77 -18.46 -5.50
CA LEU A 112 2.01 -17.90 -6.82
C LEU A 112 2.64 -16.52 -6.80
N ILE A 113 2.81 -15.93 -5.63
CA ILE A 113 3.33 -14.57 -5.49
C ILE A 113 4.77 -14.63 -5.00
N HIS A 114 5.66 -14.06 -5.78
CA HIS A 114 7.06 -13.92 -5.41
C HIS A 114 7.33 -12.45 -5.11
N ILE A 115 7.37 -12.15 -3.87
CA ILE A 115 7.56 -10.78 -3.38
C ILE A 115 8.98 -10.58 -2.90
#